data_5c259a050d7ae482bb31818daa782ca4
#
_entry.id   5c259a050d7ae482bb31818daa782ca4
#
_cell.length_a   1.000
_cell.length_b   1.000
_cell.length_c   1.000
_cell.angle_alpha   90.00
_cell.angle_beta   90.00
_cell.angle_gamma   90.00
#
_symmetry.space_group_name_H-M   'P 1'
#
loop_
_entity.id
_entity.type
_entity.pdbx_description
1 polymer ?
#
loop_
_entity_poly.entity_id
_entity_poly.type
_entity_poly.pdbx_seq_one_letter_code
_entity_poly.pdbx_strand_id
1 'polypeptide(L)'
;AFILSLALALLKKSLSDFVFIFSAILSLTAPFSALLAFALPFFVGSMRIFRSGAAIAGWSGLCDIGASRNIIVTDWDLFPEDSIEMDTVRIFSDESTEKVIAYAAELVRASGSSMAGSFVKLMEENGCARRRVDNFEFLSGGGLKGIIEGHVVLCGSMELMRLMNIRIPYRLADKTSVLLAIDGILYGIFNLKYTPLPQVRRALVELVRSGRHPVFALRDFNVNPEMLHNTFDIATDGYDFPPYTERFAMSEPSHKDSKIAAVICNEGLGPVTQVADVGRSMYLATRFNLLLTFISAVLGPVLVFVKLLTAGSVSIGFLLMFMLAWAVPLVISSLYVGGKS
;
A
#
# COMPACT_ATOMS: atom_id res chain seq x y z
N ALA A 1 -42.90 1.99 -7.63
CA ALA A 1 -43.69 1.39 -8.74
C ALA A 1 -45.16 1.25 -8.35
N PHE A 2 -45.49 0.53 -7.28
CA PHE A 2 -46.89 0.22 -6.90
C PHE A 2 -47.76 1.49 -6.71
N ILE A 3 -47.32 2.47 -5.93
CA ILE A 3 -48.09 3.70 -5.67
C ILE A 3 -48.34 4.49 -6.97
N LEU A 4 -47.31 4.60 -7.83
CA LEU A 4 -47.43 5.31 -9.11
C LEU A 4 -48.35 4.59 -10.08
N SER A 5 -48.30 3.27 -10.15
CA SER A 5 -49.18 2.48 -11.02
C SER A 5 -50.63 2.52 -10.55
N LEU A 6 -50.88 2.48 -9.22
CA LEU A 6 -52.21 2.61 -8.66
C LEU A 6 -52.80 4.01 -8.92
N ALA A 7 -52.00 5.07 -8.70
CA ALA A 7 -52.41 6.43 -8.98
C ALA A 7 -52.78 6.62 -10.46
N LEU A 8 -52.02 6.05 -11.38
CA LEU A 8 -52.29 6.15 -12.81
C LEU A 8 -53.54 5.34 -13.23
N ALA A 9 -53.71 4.14 -12.69
CA ALA A 9 -54.89 3.31 -12.94
C ALA A 9 -56.20 3.98 -12.46
N LEU A 10 -56.14 4.66 -11.30
CA LEU A 10 -57.23 5.44 -10.76
C LEU A 10 -57.52 6.68 -11.63
N LEU A 11 -56.51 7.40 -12.09
CA LEU A 11 -56.64 8.56 -12.98
C LEU A 11 -57.27 8.18 -14.32
N LYS A 12 -56.90 7.00 -14.88
CA LYS A 12 -57.45 6.48 -16.15
C LYS A 12 -58.80 5.76 -15.99
N LYS A 13 -59.29 5.58 -14.76
CA LYS A 13 -60.52 4.84 -14.43
C LYS A 13 -60.55 3.42 -15.02
N SER A 14 -59.41 2.80 -15.23
CA SER A 14 -59.22 1.47 -15.82
C SER A 14 -58.36 0.60 -14.92
N LEU A 15 -59.02 -0.21 -14.09
CA LEU A 15 -58.32 -1.19 -13.24
C LEU A 15 -57.74 -2.37 -14.05
N SER A 16 -58.28 -2.65 -15.22
CA SER A 16 -57.78 -3.71 -16.12
C SER A 16 -56.36 -3.42 -16.62
N ASP A 17 -56.00 -2.15 -16.78
CA ASP A 17 -54.68 -1.73 -17.25
C ASP A 17 -53.63 -1.68 -16.13
N PHE A 18 -54.03 -1.88 -14.86
CA PHE A 18 -53.14 -1.79 -13.72
C PHE A 18 -51.92 -2.71 -13.86
N VAL A 19 -52.13 -3.97 -14.25
CA VAL A 19 -51.05 -4.96 -14.38
C VAL A 19 -50.02 -4.53 -15.46
N PHE A 20 -50.53 -4.01 -16.59
CA PHE A 20 -49.67 -3.50 -17.67
C PHE A 20 -48.85 -2.26 -17.20
N ILE A 21 -49.55 -1.31 -16.58
CA ILE A 21 -48.92 -0.09 -16.06
C ILE A 21 -47.88 -0.43 -14.98
N PHE A 22 -48.24 -1.35 -14.08
CA PHE A 22 -47.37 -1.81 -13.00
C PHE A 22 -46.13 -2.50 -13.56
N SER A 23 -46.28 -3.42 -14.53
CA SER A 23 -45.14 -4.10 -15.14
C SER A 23 -44.23 -3.15 -15.93
N ALA A 24 -44.80 -2.16 -16.63
CA ALA A 24 -44.06 -1.14 -17.35
C ALA A 24 -43.21 -0.24 -16.41
N ILE A 25 -43.80 0.19 -15.31
CA ILE A 25 -43.10 0.98 -14.29
C ILE A 25 -42.03 0.13 -13.57
N LEU A 26 -42.38 -1.11 -13.22
CA LEU A 26 -41.47 -2.02 -12.52
C LEU A 26 -40.24 -2.36 -13.35
N SER A 27 -40.38 -2.54 -14.67
CA SER A 27 -39.29 -2.88 -15.58
C SER A 27 -38.18 -1.83 -15.61
N LEU A 28 -38.53 -0.54 -15.39
CA LEU A 28 -37.54 0.54 -15.30
C LEU A 28 -37.16 0.93 -13.86
N THR A 29 -37.96 0.49 -12.88
CA THR A 29 -37.62 0.68 -11.46
C THR A 29 -36.60 -0.37 -10.98
N ALA A 30 -36.66 -1.58 -11.52
CA ALA A 30 -35.65 -2.59 -11.24
C ALA A 30 -34.31 -2.11 -11.79
N PRO A 31 -33.26 -1.90 -10.94
CA PRO A 31 -32.00 -1.37 -11.40
C PRO A 31 -31.23 -2.43 -12.17
N PHE A 32 -31.66 -2.69 -13.40
CA PHE A 32 -31.01 -3.63 -14.31
C PHE A 32 -29.53 -3.34 -14.49
N SER A 33 -29.17 -2.06 -14.41
CA SER A 33 -27.80 -1.58 -14.48
C SER A 33 -27.00 -1.76 -13.17
N ALA A 34 -27.62 -2.09 -12.05
CA ALA A 34 -26.92 -2.19 -10.76
C ALA A 34 -25.86 -3.30 -10.75
N LEU A 35 -26.14 -4.42 -11.40
CA LEU A 35 -25.19 -5.51 -11.56
C LEU A 35 -23.96 -5.06 -12.39
N LEU A 36 -24.21 -4.33 -13.49
CA LEU A 36 -23.15 -3.77 -14.33
C LEU A 36 -22.37 -2.67 -13.61
N ALA A 37 -23.04 -1.86 -12.82
CA ALA A 37 -22.43 -0.77 -12.05
C ALA A 37 -21.32 -1.25 -11.11
N PHE A 38 -21.46 -2.46 -10.57
CA PHE A 38 -20.50 -3.08 -9.68
C PHE A 38 -19.55 -4.02 -10.42
N ALA A 39 -20.09 -4.94 -11.23
CA ALA A 39 -19.30 -6.01 -11.83
C ALA A 39 -18.29 -5.50 -12.86
N LEU A 40 -18.64 -4.50 -13.69
CA LEU A 40 -17.75 -4.02 -14.75
C LEU A 40 -16.48 -3.34 -14.24
N PRO A 41 -16.55 -2.33 -13.32
CA PRO A 41 -15.35 -1.72 -12.78
C PRO A 41 -14.47 -2.75 -12.06
N PHE A 42 -15.10 -3.68 -11.33
CA PHE A 42 -14.39 -4.72 -10.60
C PHE A 42 -13.68 -5.69 -11.55
N PHE A 43 -14.34 -6.13 -12.60
CA PHE A 43 -13.75 -7.02 -13.61
C PHE A 43 -12.57 -6.36 -14.32
N VAL A 44 -12.77 -5.14 -14.86
CA VAL A 44 -11.71 -4.42 -15.57
C VAL A 44 -10.51 -4.13 -14.67
N GLY A 45 -10.76 -3.66 -13.48
CA GLY A 45 -9.68 -3.34 -12.51
C GLY A 45 -8.95 -4.60 -12.04
N SER A 46 -9.66 -5.67 -11.71
CA SER A 46 -9.05 -6.94 -11.31
C SER A 46 -8.17 -7.53 -12.40
N MET A 47 -8.59 -7.45 -13.67
CA MET A 47 -7.77 -7.89 -14.82
C MET A 47 -6.47 -7.10 -14.93
N ARG A 48 -6.49 -5.80 -14.62
CA ARG A 48 -5.28 -4.94 -14.65
C ARG A 48 -4.35 -5.26 -13.50
N ILE A 49 -4.89 -5.38 -12.30
CA ILE A 49 -4.12 -5.72 -11.08
C ILE A 49 -3.52 -7.12 -11.20
N PHE A 50 -4.26 -8.07 -11.76
CA PHE A 50 -3.75 -9.43 -11.97
C PHE A 50 -2.48 -9.47 -12.84
N ARG A 51 -2.38 -8.59 -13.84
CA ARG A 51 -1.17 -8.48 -14.68
C ARG A 51 0.06 -8.02 -13.92
N SER A 52 -0.10 -7.32 -12.79
CA SER A 52 1.00 -6.93 -11.90
C SER A 52 1.32 -7.97 -10.83
N GLY A 53 0.67 -9.14 -10.87
CA GLY A 53 0.86 -10.18 -9.87
C GLY A 53 0.19 -9.89 -8.55
N ALA A 54 -0.97 -9.21 -8.55
CA ALA A 54 -1.72 -8.89 -7.35
C ALA A 54 -3.22 -9.18 -7.50
N ALA A 55 -3.92 -9.31 -6.37
CA ALA A 55 -5.37 -9.50 -6.31
C ALA A 55 -5.97 -8.72 -5.14
N ILE A 56 -7.14 -8.11 -5.34
CA ILE A 56 -7.90 -7.42 -4.29
C ILE A 56 -8.83 -8.40 -3.58
N ALA A 57 -8.90 -8.29 -2.25
CA ALA A 57 -9.75 -9.14 -1.41
C ALA A 57 -11.23 -8.68 -1.44
N GLY A 58 -11.86 -8.80 -2.59
CA GLY A 58 -13.28 -8.49 -2.78
C GLY A 58 -13.64 -7.02 -2.57
N TRP A 59 -14.92 -6.77 -2.28
CA TRP A 59 -15.42 -5.40 -2.09
C TRP A 59 -14.88 -4.72 -0.83
N SER A 60 -14.71 -5.45 0.25
CA SER A 60 -14.16 -4.91 1.51
C SER A 60 -12.75 -4.38 1.28
N GLY A 61 -11.87 -5.19 0.66
CA GLY A 61 -10.52 -4.76 0.34
C GLY A 61 -10.48 -3.57 -0.62
N LEU A 62 -11.41 -3.53 -1.59
CA LEU A 62 -11.52 -2.39 -2.50
C LEU A 62 -11.92 -1.10 -1.77
N CYS A 63 -12.85 -1.17 -0.82
CA CYS A 63 -13.23 -0.02 -0.01
C CYS A 63 -12.07 0.50 0.83
N ASP A 64 -11.32 -0.40 1.46
CA ASP A 64 -10.17 -0.04 2.30
C ASP A 64 -9.08 0.63 1.47
N ILE A 65 -8.72 0.07 0.31
CA ILE A 65 -7.75 0.66 -0.62
C ILE A 65 -8.24 2.01 -1.17
N GLY A 66 -9.51 2.08 -1.57
CA GLY A 66 -10.10 3.30 -2.14
C GLY A 66 -10.21 4.46 -1.16
N ALA A 67 -10.43 4.17 0.12
CA ALA A 67 -10.55 5.15 1.19
C ALA A 67 -9.19 5.57 1.76
N SER A 68 -8.17 4.71 1.71
CA SER A 68 -6.85 5.01 2.29
C SER A 68 -6.17 6.15 1.53
N ARG A 69 -5.55 7.07 2.27
CA ARG A 69 -4.70 8.14 1.73
C ARG A 69 -3.23 7.86 2.00
N ASN A 70 -2.94 7.33 3.18
CA ASN A 70 -1.59 7.03 3.62
C ASN A 70 -1.22 5.60 3.23
N ILE A 71 0.02 5.42 2.81
CA ILE A 71 0.61 4.11 2.49
C ILE A 71 1.87 3.98 3.32
N ILE A 72 1.91 2.96 4.18
CA ILE A 72 3.10 2.63 4.94
C ILE A 72 4.10 1.97 3.99
N VAL A 73 5.31 2.51 3.96
CA VAL A 73 6.44 2.01 3.18
C VAL A 73 7.50 1.53 4.17
N THR A 74 7.92 0.29 4.03
CA THR A 74 8.92 -0.35 4.89
C THR A 74 10.29 -0.40 4.22
N ASP A 75 11.30 -0.85 4.95
CA ASP A 75 12.66 -1.03 4.41
C ASP A 75 12.67 -1.92 3.17
N TRP A 76 11.92 -3.03 3.20
CA TRP A 76 11.86 -4.02 2.13
C TRP A 76 11.22 -3.49 0.84
N ASP A 77 10.36 -2.46 0.96
CA ASP A 77 9.75 -1.79 -0.18
C ASP A 77 10.75 -0.86 -0.88
N LEU A 78 11.68 -0.27 -0.13
CA LEU A 78 12.71 0.64 -0.65
C LEU A 78 13.96 -0.09 -1.11
N PHE A 79 14.41 -1.01 -0.28
CA PHE A 79 15.63 -1.78 -0.45
C PHE A 79 15.30 -3.27 -0.33
N PRO A 80 14.77 -3.89 -1.40
CA PRO A 80 14.51 -5.32 -1.42
C PRO A 80 15.82 -6.11 -1.34
N GLU A 81 15.71 -7.44 -1.29
CA GLU A 81 16.84 -8.35 -1.18
C GLU A 81 17.92 -8.03 -2.22
N ASP A 82 19.19 -8.13 -1.80
CA ASP A 82 20.39 -7.81 -2.60
C ASP A 82 20.59 -6.33 -3.02
N SER A 83 19.74 -5.41 -2.59
CA SER A 83 19.94 -3.97 -2.87
C SER A 83 20.88 -3.27 -1.87
N ILE A 84 21.23 -3.92 -0.78
CA ILE A 84 22.19 -3.46 0.22
C ILE A 84 23.34 -4.46 0.25
N GLU A 85 24.54 -3.97 -0.02
CA GLU A 85 25.75 -4.79 -0.05
C GLU A 85 26.71 -4.35 1.05
N MET A 86 27.47 -5.31 1.60
CA MET A 86 28.60 -5.00 2.48
C MET A 86 29.79 -4.54 1.63
N ASP A 87 30.20 -3.29 1.81
CA ASP A 87 31.33 -2.71 1.05
C ASP A 87 32.68 -2.99 1.74
N THR A 88 32.82 -2.54 2.98
CA THR A 88 34.06 -2.74 3.74
C THR A 88 33.76 -3.04 5.21
N VAL A 89 34.56 -3.93 5.79
CA VAL A 89 34.51 -4.29 7.22
C VAL A 89 35.87 -3.96 7.86
N ARG A 90 35.83 -3.23 8.98
CA ARG A 90 37.02 -2.90 9.77
C ARG A 90 36.81 -3.27 11.22
N ILE A 91 37.70 -4.10 11.75
CA ILE A 91 37.68 -4.56 13.13
C ILE A 91 38.87 -4.00 13.85
N PHE A 92 38.67 -3.49 15.08
CA PHE A 92 39.66 -2.73 15.85
C PHE A 92 40.13 -3.46 17.13
N SER A 93 39.78 -4.72 17.30
CA SER A 93 40.07 -5.41 18.56
C SER A 93 40.88 -6.67 18.32
N ASP A 94 41.56 -7.13 19.39
CA ASP A 94 42.25 -8.43 19.46
C ASP A 94 41.25 -9.61 19.65
N GLU A 95 39.95 -9.30 19.81
CA GLU A 95 38.86 -10.31 19.81
C GLU A 95 38.76 -10.98 18.43
N SER A 96 38.23 -12.19 18.40
CA SER A 96 38.10 -12.91 17.14
C SER A 96 37.16 -12.14 16.20
N THR A 97 37.59 -11.97 14.96
CA THR A 97 36.81 -11.35 13.89
C THR A 97 35.44 -11.98 13.78
N GLU A 98 35.37 -13.31 13.95
CA GLU A 98 34.14 -14.11 13.96
C GLU A 98 33.15 -13.63 15.04
N LYS A 99 33.62 -13.38 16.27
CA LYS A 99 32.77 -12.91 17.37
C LYS A 99 32.16 -11.54 17.07
N VAL A 100 32.96 -10.62 16.55
CA VAL A 100 32.53 -9.24 16.21
C VAL A 100 31.48 -9.27 15.09
N ILE A 101 31.70 -10.07 14.04
CA ILE A 101 30.74 -10.25 12.93
C ILE A 101 29.46 -10.91 13.44
N ALA A 102 29.54 -11.97 14.24
CA ALA A 102 28.38 -12.67 14.77
C ALA A 102 27.50 -11.73 15.63
N TYR A 103 28.11 -10.93 16.50
CA TYR A 103 27.36 -10.00 17.36
C TYR A 103 26.64 -8.90 16.54
N ALA A 104 27.33 -8.33 15.55
CA ALA A 104 26.73 -7.34 14.66
C ALA A 104 25.56 -7.95 13.87
N ALA A 105 25.78 -9.11 13.26
CA ALA A 105 24.80 -9.77 12.42
C ALA A 105 23.56 -10.19 13.20
N GLU A 106 23.70 -10.76 14.39
CA GLU A 106 22.57 -11.20 15.20
C GLU A 106 21.76 -10.02 15.75
N LEU A 107 22.42 -8.92 16.14
CA LEU A 107 21.71 -7.72 16.60
C LEU A 107 20.96 -7.04 15.46
N VAL A 108 21.57 -6.90 14.28
CA VAL A 108 20.93 -6.36 13.08
C VAL A 108 19.79 -7.26 12.60
N ARG A 109 19.97 -8.59 12.61
CA ARG A 109 18.93 -9.55 12.28
C ARG A 109 17.71 -9.43 13.22
N ALA A 110 17.93 -9.23 14.51
CA ALA A 110 16.87 -9.03 15.49
C ALA A 110 16.01 -7.79 15.21
N SER A 111 16.55 -6.78 14.52
CA SER A 111 15.80 -5.58 14.13
C SER A 111 14.77 -5.86 13.02
N GLY A 112 14.97 -6.89 12.18
CA GLY A 112 14.14 -7.16 11.03
C GLY A 112 14.23 -6.09 9.92
N SER A 113 15.30 -5.29 9.89
CA SER A 113 15.57 -4.32 8.83
C SER A 113 16.09 -5.00 7.56
N SER A 114 15.99 -4.34 6.41
CA SER A 114 16.46 -4.87 5.12
C SER A 114 17.99 -5.05 5.07
N MET A 115 18.75 -4.27 5.85
CA MET A 115 20.22 -4.45 5.95
C MET A 115 20.62 -5.79 6.57
N ALA A 116 19.72 -6.49 7.25
CA ALA A 116 20.01 -7.77 7.91
C ALA A 116 20.53 -8.83 6.93
N GLY A 117 20.05 -8.83 5.68
CA GLY A 117 20.51 -9.76 4.64
C GLY A 117 22.02 -9.69 4.40
N SER A 118 22.58 -8.48 4.30
CA SER A 118 24.03 -8.27 4.10
C SER A 118 24.88 -8.77 5.27
N PHE A 119 24.37 -8.60 6.50
CA PHE A 119 25.05 -9.09 7.70
C PHE A 119 24.96 -10.61 7.85
N VAL A 120 23.83 -11.21 7.47
CA VAL A 120 23.68 -12.67 7.47
C VAL A 120 24.63 -13.32 6.45
N LYS A 121 24.73 -12.76 5.24
CA LYS A 121 25.70 -13.21 4.23
C LYS A 121 27.15 -13.13 4.75
N LEU A 122 27.52 -12.00 5.35
CA LEU A 122 28.86 -11.83 5.93
C LEU A 122 29.11 -12.87 7.04
N MET A 123 28.14 -13.16 7.87
CA MET A 123 28.21 -14.18 8.93
C MET A 123 28.43 -15.59 8.36
N GLU A 124 27.70 -15.94 7.30
CA GLU A 124 27.80 -17.24 6.62
C GLU A 124 29.15 -17.41 5.91
N GLU A 125 29.63 -16.37 5.22
CA GLU A 125 30.93 -16.37 4.53
C GLU A 125 32.10 -16.56 5.50
N ASN A 126 31.97 -16.07 6.74
CA ASN A 126 33.00 -16.21 7.77
C ASN A 126 32.79 -17.42 8.69
N GLY A 127 31.80 -18.29 8.42
CA GLY A 127 31.51 -19.49 9.21
C GLY A 127 31.12 -19.21 10.65
N CYS A 128 30.56 -18.03 10.94
CA CYS A 128 30.24 -17.60 12.30
C CYS A 128 29.04 -18.37 12.85
N ALA A 129 29.15 -18.82 14.09
CA ALA A 129 28.04 -19.48 14.77
C ALA A 129 26.97 -18.49 15.22
N ARG A 130 25.71 -18.90 15.16
CA ARG A 130 24.58 -18.07 15.64
C ARG A 130 24.65 -17.84 17.15
N ARG A 131 24.24 -16.65 17.56
CA ARG A 131 24.16 -16.23 18.96
C ARG A 131 22.76 -15.75 19.29
N ARG A 132 22.35 -15.91 20.53
CA ARG A 132 21.08 -15.40 21.01
C ARG A 132 21.22 -13.95 21.48
N VAL A 133 20.28 -13.11 21.09
CA VAL A 133 20.15 -11.74 21.54
C VAL A 133 19.08 -11.70 22.63
N ASP A 134 19.45 -11.26 23.81
CA ASP A 134 18.53 -11.01 24.92
C ASP A 134 18.35 -9.49 25.10
N ASN A 135 17.22 -9.05 25.66
CA ASN A 135 16.88 -7.65 25.96
C ASN A 135 17.12 -6.72 24.75
N PHE A 136 16.59 -7.10 23.59
CA PHE A 136 16.69 -6.30 22.39
C PHE A 136 15.87 -5.01 22.51
N GLU A 137 16.49 -3.87 22.20
CA GLU A 137 15.88 -2.53 22.26
C GLU A 137 16.27 -1.69 21.03
N PHE A 138 15.32 -0.92 20.50
CA PHE A 138 15.60 0.16 19.55
C PHE A 138 15.93 1.44 20.30
N LEU A 139 17.03 2.10 19.91
CA LEU A 139 17.46 3.35 20.54
C LEU A 139 17.01 4.55 19.71
N SER A 140 16.49 5.58 20.37
CA SER A 140 15.99 6.81 19.75
C SER A 140 17.05 7.64 19.01
N GLY A 141 18.31 7.33 19.12
CA GLY A 141 19.41 7.95 18.36
C GLY A 141 19.76 7.23 17.03
N GLY A 142 18.96 6.29 16.59
CA GLY A 142 19.20 5.52 15.38
C GLY A 142 20.17 4.36 15.59
N GLY A 143 19.73 3.35 16.32
CA GLY A 143 20.49 2.13 16.52
C GLY A 143 19.79 1.09 17.39
N LEU A 144 20.53 0.05 17.68
CA LEU A 144 20.09 -1.20 18.29
C LEU A 144 20.93 -1.49 19.52
N LYS A 145 20.29 -2.03 20.55
CA LYS A 145 20.95 -2.50 21.76
C LYS A 145 20.47 -3.89 22.09
N GLY A 146 21.33 -4.73 22.59
CA GLY A 146 20.98 -6.06 23.10
C GLY A 146 22.06 -6.61 23.99
N ILE A 147 21.77 -7.73 24.64
CA ILE A 147 22.74 -8.49 25.43
C ILE A 147 23.04 -9.79 24.69
N ILE A 148 24.32 -10.02 24.38
CA ILE A 148 24.79 -11.23 23.73
C ILE A 148 25.91 -11.82 24.59
N GLU A 149 25.73 -13.07 25.04
CA GLU A 149 26.69 -13.78 25.91
C GLU A 149 27.11 -12.99 27.16
N GLY A 150 26.18 -12.19 27.71
CA GLY A 150 26.39 -11.36 28.91
C GLY A 150 27.02 -9.99 28.63
N HIS A 151 27.39 -9.67 27.39
CA HIS A 151 27.95 -8.39 26.98
C HIS A 151 26.86 -7.46 26.47
N VAL A 152 26.94 -6.17 26.79
CA VAL A 152 26.08 -5.13 26.24
C VAL A 152 26.59 -4.75 24.85
N VAL A 153 25.80 -5.08 23.83
CA VAL A 153 26.14 -4.85 22.42
C VAL A 153 25.30 -3.71 21.89
N LEU A 154 25.96 -2.74 21.28
CA LEU A 154 25.34 -1.59 20.59
C LEU A 154 25.69 -1.64 19.11
N CYS A 155 24.70 -1.49 18.26
CA CYS A 155 24.87 -1.39 16.82
C CYS A 155 24.14 -0.16 16.31
N GLY A 156 24.80 0.77 15.62
CA GLY A 156 24.12 1.99 15.23
C GLY A 156 24.93 2.95 14.38
N SER A 157 24.36 4.12 14.13
CA SER A 157 24.95 5.19 13.37
C SER A 157 26.12 5.87 14.13
N MET A 158 26.93 6.63 13.41
CA MET A 158 27.99 7.45 14.00
C MET A 158 27.41 8.44 15.04
N GLU A 159 26.22 8.97 14.80
CA GLU A 159 25.57 9.90 15.69
C GLU A 159 25.19 9.23 17.03
N LEU A 160 24.63 8.03 16.98
CA LEU A 160 24.34 7.25 18.19
C LEU A 160 25.62 6.98 19.00
N MET A 161 26.70 6.56 18.35
CA MET A 161 27.95 6.28 19.06
C MET A 161 28.50 7.52 19.78
N ARG A 162 28.36 8.70 19.17
CA ARG A 162 28.71 9.98 19.80
C ARG A 162 27.81 10.30 21.01
N LEU A 163 26.50 10.09 20.88
CA LEU A 163 25.54 10.25 21.99
C LEU A 163 25.87 9.33 23.19
N MET A 164 26.37 8.14 22.89
CA MET A 164 26.81 7.16 23.89
C MET A 164 28.26 7.38 24.39
N ASN A 165 28.90 8.50 24.01
CA ASN A 165 30.29 8.81 24.34
C ASN A 165 31.30 7.74 23.93
N ILE A 166 31.03 6.98 22.85
CA ILE A 166 31.93 5.99 22.30
C ILE A 166 32.92 6.70 21.36
N ARG A 167 34.23 6.50 21.59
CA ARG A 167 35.29 7.10 20.76
C ARG A 167 35.30 6.44 19.37
N ILE A 168 35.19 7.26 18.34
CA ILE A 168 35.25 6.83 16.93
C ILE A 168 36.55 7.36 16.34
N PRO A 169 37.39 6.52 15.71
CA PRO A 169 38.59 6.98 14.99
C PRO A 169 38.18 7.91 13.83
N TYR A 170 38.91 9.03 13.72
CA TYR A 170 38.59 10.07 12.73
C TYR A 170 38.76 9.51 11.29
N ARG A 171 37.76 9.77 10.39
CA ARG A 171 37.75 9.44 8.96
C ARG A 171 37.58 7.97 8.57
N LEU A 172 37.06 7.12 9.41
CA LEU A 172 36.90 5.70 9.09
C LEU A 172 35.47 5.26 8.82
N ALA A 173 34.48 6.08 9.17
CA ALA A 173 33.06 5.79 8.99
C ALA A 173 32.41 6.74 7.98
N ASP A 174 31.66 6.19 7.07
CA ASP A 174 30.82 6.90 6.12
C ASP A 174 29.41 7.14 6.68
N LYS A 175 28.59 7.94 6.00
CA LYS A 175 27.20 8.22 6.42
C LYS A 175 26.32 6.96 6.51
N THR A 176 26.67 5.91 5.79
CA THR A 176 25.95 4.62 5.74
C THR A 176 26.64 3.53 6.55
N SER A 177 27.58 3.90 7.43
CA SER A 177 28.30 2.94 8.26
C SER A 177 27.46 2.50 9.45
N VAL A 178 27.51 1.20 9.72
CA VAL A 178 27.01 0.60 10.94
C VAL A 178 28.20 0.34 11.87
N LEU A 179 28.17 0.93 13.05
CA LEU A 179 29.22 0.79 14.04
C LEU A 179 28.76 -0.19 15.12
N LEU A 180 29.67 -1.09 15.53
CA LEU A 180 29.46 -2.04 16.61
C LEU A 180 30.32 -1.67 17.82
N ALA A 181 29.69 -1.53 18.96
CA ALA A 181 30.38 -1.38 20.24
C ALA A 181 29.95 -2.48 21.21
N ILE A 182 30.89 -2.98 21.97
CA ILE A 182 30.69 -3.98 23.03
C ILE A 182 31.17 -3.37 24.34
N ASP A 183 30.32 -3.38 25.36
CA ASP A 183 30.60 -2.80 26.68
C ASP A 183 31.18 -1.36 26.63
N GLY A 184 30.69 -0.54 25.68
CA GLY A 184 31.08 0.85 25.51
C GLY A 184 32.37 1.08 24.69
N ILE A 185 32.98 0.04 24.14
CA ILE A 185 34.20 0.12 23.33
C ILE A 185 33.85 -0.21 21.88
N LEU A 186 34.35 0.57 20.91
CA LEU A 186 34.16 0.32 19.47
C LEU A 186 34.99 -0.88 19.02
N TYR A 187 34.35 -1.86 18.44
CA TYR A 187 34.97 -3.10 17.94
C TYR A 187 34.94 -3.21 16.42
N GLY A 188 33.97 -2.64 15.75
CA GLY A 188 33.86 -2.77 14.31
C GLY A 188 33.10 -1.65 13.61
N ILE A 189 33.45 -1.42 12.35
CA ILE A 189 32.77 -0.54 11.42
C ILE A 189 32.44 -1.35 10.16
N PHE A 190 31.16 -1.35 9.79
CA PHE A 190 30.63 -2.04 8.63
C PHE A 190 30.07 -1.00 7.67
N ASN A 191 30.71 -0.78 6.56
CA ASN A 191 30.25 0.18 5.56
C ASN A 191 29.28 -0.53 4.61
N LEU A 192 28.09 0.04 4.46
CA LEU A 192 27.05 -0.49 3.58
C LEU A 192 26.91 0.38 2.33
N LYS A 193 26.72 -0.28 1.21
CA LYS A 193 26.41 0.35 -0.06
C LYS A 193 24.96 0.07 -0.42
N TYR A 194 24.18 1.14 -0.53
CA TYR A 194 22.77 1.08 -0.92
C TYR A 194 22.65 1.34 -2.42
N THR A 195 22.08 0.39 -3.13
CA THR A 195 21.84 0.49 -4.58
C THR A 195 20.34 0.70 -4.84
N PRO A 196 19.91 1.93 -5.16
CA PRO A 196 18.50 2.21 -5.40
C PRO A 196 18.05 1.57 -6.72
N LEU A 197 16.93 0.85 -6.66
CA LEU A 197 16.33 0.27 -7.86
C LEU A 197 15.51 1.33 -8.61
N PRO A 198 15.71 1.51 -9.94
CA PRO A 198 14.97 2.50 -10.72
C PRO A 198 13.45 2.31 -10.70
N GLN A 199 12.99 1.08 -10.51
CA GLN A 199 11.57 0.77 -10.38
C GLN A 199 10.98 1.28 -9.08
N VAL A 200 11.72 1.24 -7.96
CA VAL A 200 11.29 1.78 -6.66
C VAL A 200 11.15 3.29 -6.75
N ARG A 201 12.15 3.98 -7.34
CA ARG A 201 12.08 5.43 -7.56
C ARG A 201 10.85 5.83 -8.36
N ARG A 202 10.57 5.13 -9.48
CA ARG A 202 9.39 5.41 -10.31
C ARG A 202 8.10 5.19 -9.51
N ALA A 203 8.00 4.10 -8.77
CA ALA A 203 6.84 3.78 -7.95
C ALA A 203 6.56 4.85 -6.88
N LEU A 204 7.60 5.32 -6.19
CA LEU A 204 7.47 6.39 -5.19
C LEU A 204 6.99 7.71 -5.80
N VAL A 205 7.57 8.11 -6.93
CA VAL A 205 7.16 9.34 -7.64
C VAL A 205 5.70 9.24 -8.10
N GLU A 206 5.29 8.07 -8.61
CA GLU A 206 3.92 7.83 -9.04
C GLU A 206 2.94 7.85 -7.84
N LEU A 207 3.35 7.27 -6.71
CA LEU A 207 2.57 7.25 -5.48
C LEU A 207 2.26 8.67 -4.98
N VAL A 208 3.26 9.55 -4.96
CA VAL A 208 3.08 10.97 -4.60
C VAL A 208 2.22 11.69 -5.63
N ARG A 209 2.44 11.47 -6.94
CA ARG A 209 1.64 12.08 -8.02
C ARG A 209 0.18 11.66 -7.98
N SER A 210 -0.13 10.45 -7.56
CA SER A 210 -1.52 9.97 -7.42
C SER A 210 -2.26 10.58 -6.23
N GLY A 211 -1.60 11.45 -5.46
CA GLY A 211 -2.14 12.09 -4.27
C GLY A 211 -2.23 11.13 -3.07
N ARG A 212 -1.41 10.11 -3.06
CA ARG A 212 -1.16 9.26 -1.90
C ARG A 212 -0.03 9.85 -1.08
N HIS A 213 -0.07 9.62 0.22
CA HIS A 213 0.90 10.13 1.16
C HIS A 213 1.71 8.97 1.74
N PRO A 214 2.96 8.76 1.30
CA PRO A 214 3.83 7.74 1.87
C PRO A 214 4.17 8.06 3.32
N VAL A 215 4.14 7.04 4.18
CA VAL A 215 4.60 7.11 5.57
C VAL A 215 5.75 6.12 5.70
N PHE A 216 6.96 6.60 5.88
CA PHE A 216 8.14 5.74 5.95
C PHE A 216 8.31 5.13 7.34
N ALA A 217 7.91 3.88 7.48
CA ALA A 217 8.06 3.08 8.70
C ALA A 217 9.31 2.20 8.62
N LEU A 218 10.49 2.84 8.55
CA LEU A 218 11.77 2.18 8.32
C LEU A 218 12.44 1.77 9.64
N ARG A 219 12.92 0.53 9.69
CA ARG A 219 13.72 -0.02 10.79
C ARG A 219 15.22 0.21 10.60
N ASP A 220 15.62 0.46 9.35
CA ASP A 220 17.00 0.81 9.03
C ASP A 220 17.30 2.23 9.51
N PHE A 221 18.21 2.35 10.47
CA PHE A 221 18.58 3.62 11.09
C PHE A 221 19.51 4.47 10.21
N ASN A 222 20.11 3.90 9.16
CA ASN A 222 20.92 4.63 8.19
C ASN A 222 20.05 5.41 7.20
N VAL A 223 18.82 4.96 6.97
CA VAL A 223 17.89 5.64 6.06
C VAL A 223 17.26 6.84 6.76
N ASN A 224 17.56 8.01 6.28
CA ASN A 224 17.08 9.29 6.78
C ASN A 224 16.49 10.15 5.64
N PRO A 225 15.79 11.27 5.93
CA PRO A 225 15.21 12.14 4.90
C PRO A 225 16.21 12.66 3.87
N GLU A 226 17.45 12.98 4.29
CA GLU A 226 18.52 13.44 3.38
C GLU A 226 18.90 12.34 2.38
N MET A 227 19.03 11.10 2.85
CA MET A 227 19.32 9.95 2.00
C MET A 227 18.16 9.67 1.05
N LEU A 228 16.91 9.72 1.52
CA LEU A 228 15.72 9.53 0.66
C LEU A 228 15.65 10.58 -0.45
N HIS A 229 15.91 11.84 -0.12
CA HIS A 229 15.95 12.91 -1.09
C HIS A 229 17.05 12.69 -2.14
N ASN A 230 18.27 12.41 -1.70
CA ASN A 230 19.43 12.23 -2.60
C ASN A 230 19.32 10.96 -3.46
N THR A 231 18.72 9.90 -2.93
CA THR A 231 18.65 8.58 -3.58
C THR A 231 17.45 8.46 -4.51
N PHE A 232 16.28 8.94 -4.07
CA PHE A 232 15.01 8.75 -4.78
C PHE A 232 14.45 10.04 -5.39
N ASP A 233 15.09 11.20 -5.15
CA ASP A 233 14.66 12.52 -5.67
C ASP A 233 13.22 12.86 -5.26
N ILE A 234 12.88 12.62 -4.00
CA ILE A 234 11.56 12.87 -3.43
C ILE A 234 11.64 14.13 -2.57
N ALA A 235 10.71 15.05 -2.79
CA ALA A 235 10.60 16.25 -1.97
C ALA A 235 10.14 15.90 -0.54
N THR A 236 10.75 16.54 0.47
CA THR A 236 10.54 16.25 1.89
C THR A 236 9.14 16.58 2.40
N ASP A 237 8.38 17.38 1.67
CA ASP A 237 6.98 17.73 1.96
C ASP A 237 5.96 16.72 1.38
N GLY A 238 6.43 15.78 0.58
CA GLY A 238 5.59 14.77 -0.08
C GLY A 238 5.33 13.51 0.75
N TYR A 239 5.92 13.38 1.96
CA TYR A 239 5.82 12.17 2.79
C TYR A 239 5.97 12.45 4.29
N ASP A 240 5.50 11.51 5.11
CA ASP A 240 5.74 11.51 6.55
C ASP A 240 6.93 10.63 6.91
N PHE A 241 7.77 11.12 7.82
CA PHE A 241 8.90 10.41 8.39
C PHE A 241 8.81 10.42 9.92
N PRO A 242 8.05 9.50 10.54
CA PRO A 242 7.82 9.47 11.97
C PRO A 242 9.11 9.27 12.78
N PRO A 243 9.10 9.58 14.08
CA PRO A 243 10.20 9.26 14.99
C PRO A 243 10.52 7.76 14.97
N TYR A 244 11.79 7.41 15.22
CA TYR A 244 12.30 6.03 15.07
C TYR A 244 11.50 4.98 15.87
N THR A 245 11.07 5.32 17.08
CA THR A 245 10.27 4.43 17.94
C THR A 245 8.87 4.15 17.37
N GLU A 246 8.24 5.15 16.75
CA GLU A 246 6.93 4.99 16.11
C GLU A 246 7.01 4.17 14.83
N ARG A 247 8.10 4.36 14.06
CA ARG A 247 8.35 3.60 12.82
C ARG A 247 8.39 2.10 13.07
N PHE A 248 9.01 1.68 14.18
CA PHE A 248 9.05 0.28 14.55
C PHE A 248 7.65 -0.29 14.80
N ALA A 249 6.82 0.41 15.59
CA ALA A 249 5.46 -0.03 15.86
C ALA A 249 4.60 -0.12 14.59
N MET A 250 4.78 0.85 13.65
CA MET A 250 4.06 0.86 12.37
C MET A 250 4.50 -0.26 11.41
N SER A 251 5.77 -0.69 11.48
CA SER A 251 6.33 -1.74 10.62
C SER A 251 6.15 -3.16 11.18
N GLU A 252 5.52 -3.31 12.35
CA GLU A 252 5.28 -4.61 12.97
C GLU A 252 4.26 -5.42 12.17
N PRO A 253 4.62 -6.61 11.64
CA PRO A 253 3.72 -7.41 10.80
C PRO A 253 2.57 -8.07 11.57
N SER A 254 2.60 -8.03 12.91
CA SER A 254 1.67 -8.76 13.77
C SER A 254 0.42 -7.98 14.17
N HIS A 255 -0.08 -7.05 13.36
CA HIS A 255 -1.39 -6.44 13.59
C HIS A 255 -2.51 -7.48 13.45
N LYS A 256 -2.92 -8.07 14.57
CA LYS A 256 -3.92 -9.14 14.65
C LYS A 256 -5.31 -8.76 14.10
N ASP A 257 -5.60 -7.47 13.99
CA ASP A 257 -6.89 -6.96 13.53
C ASP A 257 -6.86 -6.45 12.07
N SER A 258 -5.75 -6.59 11.38
CA SER A 258 -5.63 -6.13 9.99
C SER A 258 -6.40 -7.06 9.05
N LYS A 259 -7.42 -6.53 8.38
CA LYS A 259 -8.08 -7.20 7.28
C LYS A 259 -7.20 -7.12 6.04
N ILE A 260 -7.02 -8.25 5.38
CA ILE A 260 -6.30 -8.29 4.10
C ILE A 260 -7.14 -7.54 3.06
N ALA A 261 -6.59 -6.44 2.54
CA ALA A 261 -7.24 -5.66 1.48
C ALA A 261 -6.82 -6.14 0.08
N ALA A 262 -5.57 -6.57 -0.09
CA ALA A 262 -5.05 -7.16 -1.30
C ALA A 262 -3.91 -8.15 -1.00
N VAL A 263 -3.66 -9.05 -1.93
CA VAL A 263 -2.51 -9.96 -1.92
C VAL A 263 -1.63 -9.58 -3.10
N ILE A 264 -0.33 -9.43 -2.86
CA ILE A 264 0.66 -9.06 -3.86
C ILE A 264 1.72 -10.17 -3.88
N CYS A 265 1.95 -10.78 -5.05
CA CYS A 265 2.87 -11.89 -5.22
C CYS A 265 4.26 -11.43 -5.67
N ASN A 266 4.35 -10.26 -6.29
CA ASN A 266 5.62 -9.70 -6.76
C ASN A 266 6.21 -8.75 -5.73
N GLU A 267 7.51 -8.84 -5.53
CA GLU A 267 8.24 -7.98 -4.59
C GLU A 267 8.34 -6.53 -5.07
N GLY A 268 8.51 -5.63 -4.11
CA GLY A 268 8.77 -4.21 -4.32
C GLY A 268 7.53 -3.33 -4.37
N LEU A 269 7.77 -2.03 -4.39
CA LEU A 269 6.75 -0.98 -4.26
C LEU A 269 5.88 -0.81 -5.51
N GLY A 270 6.35 -1.20 -6.70
CA GLY A 270 5.62 -1.04 -7.97
C GLY A 270 4.23 -1.68 -7.97
N PRO A 271 4.09 -2.97 -7.63
CA PRO A 271 2.79 -3.62 -7.53
C PRO A 271 1.87 -2.99 -6.49
N VAL A 272 2.41 -2.52 -5.35
CA VAL A 272 1.65 -1.82 -4.30
C VAL A 272 1.04 -0.53 -4.85
N THR A 273 1.84 0.28 -5.55
CA THR A 273 1.40 1.53 -6.18
C THR A 273 0.29 1.26 -7.19
N GLN A 274 0.46 0.25 -8.04
CA GLN A 274 -0.53 -0.11 -9.04
C GLN A 274 -1.84 -0.60 -8.41
N VAL A 275 -1.78 -1.43 -7.36
CA VAL A 275 -2.96 -1.85 -6.61
C VAL A 275 -3.67 -0.65 -5.98
N ALA A 276 -2.92 0.29 -5.41
CA ALA A 276 -3.46 1.49 -4.80
C ALA A 276 -4.19 2.36 -5.83
N ASP A 277 -3.59 2.62 -6.99
CA ASP A 277 -4.14 3.52 -8.02
C ASP A 277 -5.33 2.90 -8.75
N VAL A 278 -5.18 1.65 -9.20
CA VAL A 278 -6.28 0.94 -9.85
C VAL A 278 -7.42 0.71 -8.87
N GLY A 279 -7.13 0.33 -7.62
CA GLY A 279 -8.14 0.16 -6.57
C GLY A 279 -8.92 1.45 -6.30
N ARG A 280 -8.24 2.60 -6.22
CA ARG A 280 -8.93 3.90 -6.08
C ARG A 280 -9.82 4.21 -7.29
N SER A 281 -9.31 3.97 -8.50
CA SER A 281 -10.09 4.18 -9.73
C SER A 281 -11.33 3.29 -9.77
N MET A 282 -11.19 2.01 -9.39
CA MET A 282 -12.32 1.06 -9.28
C MET A 282 -13.36 1.54 -8.28
N TYR A 283 -12.91 1.97 -7.11
CA TYR A 283 -13.80 2.46 -6.05
C TYR A 283 -14.59 3.69 -6.50
N LEU A 284 -13.92 4.68 -7.11
CA LEU A 284 -14.56 5.88 -7.62
C LEU A 284 -15.53 5.58 -8.78
N ALA A 285 -15.11 4.74 -9.73
CA ALA A 285 -15.96 4.31 -10.85
C ALA A 285 -17.21 3.58 -10.36
N THR A 286 -17.07 2.69 -9.37
CA THR A 286 -18.21 1.98 -8.79
C THR A 286 -19.17 2.94 -8.08
N ARG A 287 -18.66 3.90 -7.29
CA ARG A 287 -19.52 4.92 -6.65
C ARG A 287 -20.25 5.78 -7.67
N PHE A 288 -19.58 6.20 -8.72
CA PHE A 288 -20.17 6.96 -9.81
C PHE A 288 -21.26 6.15 -10.53
N ASN A 289 -20.99 4.90 -10.85
CA ASN A 289 -21.93 3.99 -11.48
C ASN A 289 -23.16 3.72 -10.60
N LEU A 290 -22.97 3.54 -9.30
CA LEU A 290 -24.09 3.40 -8.35
C LEU A 290 -24.95 4.64 -8.29
N LEU A 291 -24.34 5.84 -8.30
CA LEU A 291 -25.09 7.09 -8.37
C LEU A 291 -25.92 7.19 -9.65
N LEU A 292 -25.33 6.89 -10.81
CA LEU A 292 -26.04 6.85 -12.09
C LEU A 292 -27.20 5.84 -12.06
N THR A 293 -26.97 4.65 -11.51
CA THR A 293 -28.01 3.63 -11.35
C THR A 293 -29.14 4.11 -10.46
N PHE A 294 -28.83 4.80 -9.36
CA PHE A 294 -29.85 5.38 -8.49
C PHE A 294 -30.66 6.45 -9.23
N ILE A 295 -30.00 7.34 -9.96
CA ILE A 295 -30.70 8.37 -10.76
C ILE A 295 -31.59 7.70 -11.82
N SER A 296 -31.12 6.67 -12.51
CA SER A 296 -31.91 5.95 -13.51
C SER A 296 -33.14 5.26 -12.89
N ALA A 297 -33.01 4.67 -11.70
CA ALA A 297 -34.09 4.02 -10.98
C ALA A 297 -35.17 5.00 -10.51
N VAL A 298 -34.83 6.28 -10.32
CA VAL A 298 -35.80 7.33 -10.00
C VAL A 298 -36.44 7.92 -11.25
N LEU A 299 -35.60 8.24 -12.26
CA LEU A 299 -36.08 8.87 -13.51
C LEU A 299 -36.91 7.91 -14.39
N GLY A 300 -36.56 6.63 -14.41
CA GLY A 300 -37.26 5.64 -15.24
C GLY A 300 -38.74 5.58 -14.97
N PRO A 301 -39.21 5.32 -13.72
CA PRO A 301 -40.62 5.33 -13.35
C PRO A 301 -41.35 6.63 -13.65
N VAL A 302 -40.67 7.78 -13.42
CA VAL A 302 -41.24 9.10 -13.72
C VAL A 302 -41.49 9.29 -15.20
N LEU A 303 -40.48 8.92 -16.03
CA LEU A 303 -40.62 9.02 -17.49
C LEU A 303 -41.71 8.08 -18.04
N VAL A 304 -41.79 6.85 -17.54
CA VAL A 304 -42.88 5.93 -17.90
C VAL A 304 -44.25 6.48 -17.49
N PHE A 305 -44.34 7.04 -16.27
CA PHE A 305 -45.58 7.64 -15.78
C PHE A 305 -46.05 8.80 -16.69
N VAL A 306 -45.14 9.72 -17.02
CA VAL A 306 -45.45 10.83 -17.94
C VAL A 306 -45.83 10.33 -19.33
N LYS A 307 -45.09 9.34 -19.87
CA LYS A 307 -45.35 8.76 -21.17
C LYS A 307 -46.74 8.08 -21.24
N LEU A 308 -47.11 7.35 -20.18
CA LEU A 308 -48.44 6.72 -20.09
C LEU A 308 -49.58 7.74 -19.95
N LEU A 309 -49.31 8.88 -19.28
CA LEU A 309 -50.27 9.99 -19.19
C LEU A 309 -50.49 10.65 -20.54
N THR A 310 -49.43 10.92 -21.30
CA THR A 310 -49.49 11.70 -22.54
C THR A 310 -49.83 10.89 -23.77
N ALA A 311 -49.18 9.74 -23.93
CA ALA A 311 -49.26 8.88 -25.14
C ALA A 311 -50.08 7.60 -24.94
N GLY A 312 -50.54 7.31 -23.73
CA GLY A 312 -51.36 6.14 -23.43
C GLY A 312 -50.62 4.78 -23.44
N SER A 313 -49.47 4.69 -24.06
CA SER A 313 -48.71 3.44 -24.16
C SER A 313 -47.22 3.68 -24.12
N VAL A 314 -46.45 2.66 -23.73
CA VAL A 314 -44.97 2.64 -23.74
C VAL A 314 -44.52 1.60 -24.74
N SER A 315 -43.71 2.03 -25.73
CA SER A 315 -43.14 1.12 -26.72
C SER A 315 -41.91 0.41 -26.17
N ILE A 316 -41.63 -0.81 -26.63
CA ILE A 316 -40.41 -1.56 -26.32
C ILE A 316 -39.19 -0.78 -26.75
N GLY A 317 -39.22 -0.07 -27.89
CA GLY A 317 -38.10 0.76 -28.36
C GLY A 317 -37.75 1.89 -27.38
N PHE A 318 -38.72 2.50 -26.69
CA PHE A 318 -38.48 3.48 -25.64
C PHE A 318 -37.75 2.86 -24.45
N LEU A 319 -38.19 1.67 -24.00
CA LEU A 319 -37.52 0.96 -22.88
C LEU A 319 -36.06 0.59 -23.23
N LEU A 320 -35.82 0.06 -24.43
CA LEU A 320 -34.47 -0.28 -24.88
C LEU A 320 -33.57 0.96 -25.00
N MET A 321 -34.11 2.04 -25.56
CA MET A 321 -33.36 3.31 -25.65
C MET A 321 -32.97 3.86 -24.29
N PHE A 322 -33.91 3.80 -23.33
CA PHE A 322 -33.62 4.19 -21.96
C PHE A 322 -32.54 3.32 -21.32
N MET A 323 -32.64 1.99 -21.46
CA MET A 323 -31.63 1.05 -20.94
C MET A 323 -30.23 1.32 -21.54
N LEU A 324 -30.16 1.53 -22.86
CA LEU A 324 -28.89 1.84 -23.54
C LEU A 324 -28.31 3.18 -23.09
N ALA A 325 -29.14 4.21 -22.94
CA ALA A 325 -28.70 5.54 -22.52
C ALA A 325 -28.02 5.50 -21.14
N TRP A 326 -28.41 4.59 -20.25
CA TRP A 326 -27.78 4.43 -18.93
C TRP A 326 -26.66 3.39 -18.91
N ALA A 327 -26.72 2.36 -19.78
CA ALA A 327 -25.67 1.35 -19.86
C ALA A 327 -24.36 1.90 -20.44
N VAL A 328 -24.44 2.77 -21.45
CA VAL A 328 -23.24 3.33 -22.13
C VAL A 328 -22.32 4.10 -21.16
N PRO A 329 -22.80 5.05 -20.34
CA PRO A 329 -21.94 5.72 -19.36
C PRO A 329 -21.31 4.78 -18.35
N LEU A 330 -22.00 3.73 -17.93
CA LEU A 330 -21.47 2.71 -17.01
C LEU A 330 -20.31 1.93 -17.62
N VAL A 331 -20.44 1.54 -18.88
CA VAL A 331 -19.38 0.85 -19.61
C VAL A 331 -18.18 1.77 -19.79
N ILE A 332 -18.42 2.99 -20.25
CA ILE A 332 -17.35 3.98 -20.46
C ILE A 332 -16.58 4.24 -19.15
N SER A 333 -17.27 4.55 -18.05
CA SER A 333 -16.63 4.80 -16.77
C SER A 333 -15.81 3.60 -16.28
N SER A 334 -16.29 2.38 -16.54
CA SER A 334 -15.61 1.14 -16.16
C SER A 334 -14.36 0.87 -17.00
N LEU A 335 -14.38 1.19 -18.29
CA LEU A 335 -13.21 1.05 -19.16
C LEU A 335 -12.08 2.03 -18.81
N TYR A 336 -12.41 3.20 -18.22
CA TYR A 336 -11.42 4.16 -17.73
C TYR A 336 -10.77 3.78 -16.42
N VAL A 337 -11.18 2.69 -15.75
CA VAL A 337 -10.56 2.22 -14.51
C VAL A 337 -9.07 1.92 -14.75
N GLY A 338 -8.19 2.67 -14.09
CA GLY A 338 -6.73 2.53 -14.22
C GLY A 338 -6.15 2.92 -15.60
N GLY A 339 -6.87 3.68 -16.41
CA GLY A 339 -6.45 4.09 -17.76
C GLY A 339 -5.55 5.32 -17.86
N LYS A 340 -5.01 5.81 -16.74
CA LYS A 340 -3.98 6.86 -16.70
C LYS A 340 -2.64 6.21 -16.31
N SER A 341 -2.04 5.47 -17.21
CA SER A 341 -0.62 5.12 -17.14
C SER A 341 0.09 5.79 -18.30
#